data_a087c2b7303a5c6b4098e483e3dc3009
#
_entry.id   a087c2b7303a5c6b4098e483e3dc3009
#
_cell.length_a   1.000
_cell.length_b   1.000
_cell.length_c   1.000
_cell.angle_alpha   90.00
_cell.angle_beta   90.00
_cell.angle_gamma   90.00
#
_symmetry.space_group_name_H-M   'P 1'
#
loop_
_entity.id
_entity.type
_entity.pdbx_description
1 polymer ?
#
loop_
_entity_poly.entity_id
_entity_poly.type
_entity_poly.pdbx_seq_one_letter_code
_entity_poly.pdbx_strand_id
1 'polypeptide(L)'
;VVFWAVQKMLIAKSEIYFLLGMTIVASLIGAGISLFLLSPVFTSLGKLKEHAKRVADKDFPSNLEVQGPVEFQQLGQAFNEMSHDLQATFDSLEESEREKGLMIAQLSHDIKTPITSIQATVEGILDGVIKEGEQDHYLATIGRQTERLNKLVEELNFLTLNTARNPV
;
A
#
# COMPACT_ATOMS: atom_id res chain seq x y z
N VAL A 1 -21.32 -54.20 -58.63
CA VAL A 1 -21.81 -52.82 -58.37
C VAL A 1 -21.13 -52.25 -57.17
N VAL A 2 -20.99 -52.95 -56.03
CA VAL A 2 -20.32 -52.45 -54.78
C VAL A 2 -18.83 -52.21 -54.99
N PHE A 3 -18.14 -53.12 -55.69
CA PHE A 3 -16.71 -52.98 -55.98
C PHE A 3 -16.38 -51.74 -56.85
N TRP A 4 -17.23 -51.43 -57.79
CA TRP A 4 -17.11 -50.28 -58.69
C TRP A 4 -17.48 -48.98 -58.00
N ALA A 5 -18.37 -48.95 -57.00
CA ALA A 5 -18.67 -47.82 -56.16
C ALA A 5 -17.54 -47.48 -55.18
N VAL A 6 -16.90 -48.52 -54.63
CA VAL A 6 -15.76 -48.37 -53.73
C VAL A 6 -14.50 -47.84 -54.49
N GLN A 7 -14.32 -48.29 -55.77
CA GLN A 7 -13.22 -47.82 -56.63
C GLN A 7 -13.38 -46.34 -57.08
N LYS A 8 -14.68 -45.90 -57.21
CA LYS A 8 -15.01 -44.51 -57.53
C LYS A 8 -14.97 -43.61 -56.30
N MET A 9 -14.97 -44.18 -55.10
CA MET A 9 -14.87 -43.51 -53.81
C MET A 9 -13.43 -43.29 -53.37
N LEU A 10 -12.47 -43.87 -54.07
CA LEU A 10 -11.04 -43.58 -53.92
C LEU A 10 -10.73 -42.20 -54.52
N ILE A 11 -10.76 -41.18 -53.69
CA ILE A 11 -10.29 -39.83 -54.01
C ILE A 11 -8.88 -39.98 -54.67
N ALA A 12 -8.72 -39.38 -55.84
CA ALA A 12 -7.41 -39.45 -56.55
C ALA A 12 -6.32 -38.95 -55.63
N LYS A 13 -5.16 -39.62 -55.59
CA LYS A 13 -4.03 -39.23 -54.72
C LYS A 13 -3.68 -37.73 -54.82
N SER A 14 -3.82 -37.15 -56.01
CA SER A 14 -3.63 -35.73 -56.28
C SER A 14 -4.63 -34.84 -55.51
N GLU A 15 -5.90 -35.26 -55.35
CA GLU A 15 -6.89 -34.50 -54.59
C GLU A 15 -6.62 -34.57 -53.08
N ILE A 16 -6.08 -35.69 -52.58
CA ILE A 16 -5.68 -35.84 -51.19
C ILE A 16 -4.52 -34.87 -50.87
N TYR A 17 -3.51 -34.80 -51.72
CA TYR A 17 -2.41 -33.86 -51.51
C TYR A 17 -2.85 -32.40 -51.65
N PHE A 18 -3.80 -32.08 -52.52
CA PHE A 18 -4.38 -30.75 -52.62
C PHE A 18 -5.15 -30.36 -51.39
N LEU A 19 -6.02 -31.24 -50.84
CA LEU A 19 -6.74 -31.01 -49.60
C LEU A 19 -5.84 -30.87 -48.40
N LEU A 20 -4.75 -31.71 -48.29
CA LEU A 20 -3.74 -31.59 -47.24
C LEU A 20 -3.02 -30.27 -47.35
N GLY A 21 -2.63 -29.84 -48.54
CA GLY A 21 -1.99 -28.53 -48.74
C GLY A 21 -2.88 -27.37 -48.33
N MET A 22 -4.14 -27.43 -48.70
CA MET A 22 -5.13 -26.41 -48.37
C MET A 22 -5.39 -26.34 -46.86
N THR A 23 -5.49 -27.49 -46.17
CA THR A 23 -5.66 -27.51 -44.69
C THR A 23 -4.43 -26.97 -43.94
N ILE A 24 -3.22 -27.26 -44.40
CA ILE A 24 -2.01 -26.73 -43.84
C ILE A 24 -1.95 -25.20 -43.99
N VAL A 25 -2.24 -24.68 -45.19
CA VAL A 25 -2.26 -23.23 -45.45
C VAL A 25 -3.34 -22.55 -44.60
N ALA A 26 -4.54 -23.09 -44.52
CA ALA A 26 -5.64 -22.56 -43.70
C ALA A 26 -5.22 -22.56 -42.19
N SER A 27 -4.55 -23.62 -41.72
CA SER A 27 -4.08 -23.72 -40.35
C SER A 27 -3.00 -22.67 -40.04
N LEU A 28 -2.06 -22.45 -40.97
CA LEU A 28 -1.01 -21.43 -40.80
C LEU A 28 -1.59 -20.01 -40.78
N ILE A 29 -2.56 -19.72 -41.65
CA ILE A 29 -3.27 -18.43 -41.66
C ILE A 29 -4.03 -18.25 -40.34
N GLY A 30 -4.78 -19.27 -39.87
CA GLY A 30 -5.50 -19.22 -38.60
C GLY A 30 -4.57 -19.01 -37.41
N ALA A 31 -3.42 -19.68 -37.36
CA ALA A 31 -2.41 -19.50 -36.35
C ALA A 31 -1.81 -18.07 -36.39
N GLY A 32 -1.52 -17.52 -37.56
CA GLY A 32 -1.04 -16.17 -37.74
C GLY A 32 -2.03 -15.12 -37.23
N ILE A 33 -3.29 -15.25 -37.58
CA ILE A 33 -4.37 -14.36 -37.11
C ILE A 33 -4.52 -14.48 -35.58
N SER A 34 -4.46 -15.67 -35.02
CA SER A 34 -4.58 -15.92 -33.60
C SER A 34 -3.43 -15.24 -32.82
N LEU A 35 -2.19 -15.41 -33.28
CA LEU A 35 -1.03 -14.76 -32.67
C LEU A 35 -1.11 -13.23 -32.75
N PHE A 36 -1.56 -12.70 -33.89
CA PHE A 36 -1.74 -11.24 -34.03
C PHE A 36 -2.80 -10.68 -33.09
N LEU A 37 -3.94 -11.36 -32.91
CA LEU A 37 -5.00 -10.95 -32.01
C LEU A 37 -4.63 -11.09 -30.52
N LEU A 38 -3.81 -12.09 -30.15
CA LEU A 38 -3.38 -12.29 -28.78
C LEU A 38 -2.19 -11.40 -28.36
N SER A 39 -1.43 -10.89 -29.31
CA SER A 39 -0.23 -10.06 -29.02
C SER A 39 -0.50 -8.87 -28.09
N PRO A 40 -1.54 -8.04 -28.29
CA PRO A 40 -1.82 -6.91 -27.41
C PRO A 40 -2.21 -7.35 -25.98
N VAL A 41 -2.83 -8.53 -25.85
CA VAL A 41 -3.22 -9.10 -24.56
C VAL A 41 -1.99 -9.46 -23.73
N PHE A 42 -1.01 -10.15 -24.33
CA PHE A 42 0.26 -10.48 -23.64
C PHE A 42 1.05 -9.25 -23.24
N THR A 43 1.10 -8.24 -24.10
CA THR A 43 1.76 -6.96 -23.79
C THR A 43 1.09 -6.25 -22.61
N SER A 44 -0.24 -6.21 -22.58
CA SER A 44 -1.02 -5.59 -21.51
C SER A 44 -0.85 -6.34 -20.18
N LEU A 45 -0.81 -7.67 -20.22
CA LEU A 45 -0.52 -8.49 -19.03
C LEU A 45 0.90 -8.24 -18.47
N GLY A 46 1.88 -8.08 -19.36
CA GLY A 46 3.24 -7.71 -18.98
C GLY A 46 3.30 -6.36 -18.24
N LYS A 47 2.64 -5.36 -18.79
CA LYS A 47 2.52 -4.03 -18.17
C LYS A 47 1.81 -4.11 -16.81
N LEU A 48 0.70 -4.81 -16.71
CA LEU A 48 -0.04 -4.99 -15.45
C LEU A 48 0.83 -5.65 -14.37
N LYS A 49 1.59 -6.70 -14.73
CA LYS A 49 2.53 -7.36 -13.82
C LYS A 49 3.61 -6.40 -13.32
N GLU A 50 4.18 -5.60 -14.20
CA GLU A 50 5.22 -4.62 -13.84
C GLU A 50 4.67 -3.52 -12.94
N HIS A 51 3.50 -2.95 -13.26
CA HIS A 51 2.84 -1.98 -12.41
C HIS A 51 2.46 -2.56 -11.04
N ALA A 52 1.95 -3.80 -10.99
CA ALA A 52 1.65 -4.47 -9.72
C ALA A 52 2.90 -4.64 -8.84
N LYS A 53 4.05 -4.92 -9.45
CA LYS A 53 5.32 -5.00 -8.73
C LYS A 53 5.74 -3.63 -8.18
N ARG A 54 5.62 -2.57 -8.97
CA ARG A 54 5.93 -1.19 -8.53
C ARG A 54 5.03 -0.77 -7.35
N VAL A 55 3.72 -1.05 -7.44
CA VAL A 55 2.78 -0.79 -6.33
C VAL A 55 3.18 -1.55 -5.08
N ALA A 56 3.64 -2.81 -5.19
CA ALA A 56 4.14 -3.59 -4.05
C ALA A 56 5.41 -2.97 -3.43
N ASP A 57 6.23 -2.31 -4.25
CA ASP A 57 7.42 -1.56 -3.80
C ASP A 57 7.07 -0.12 -3.34
N LYS A 58 5.79 0.20 -3.17
CA LYS A 58 5.26 1.54 -2.80
C LYS A 58 5.55 2.64 -3.83
N ASP A 59 5.79 2.27 -5.07
CA ASP A 59 5.91 3.17 -6.21
C ASP A 59 4.59 3.14 -6.99
N PHE A 60 3.76 4.17 -6.83
CA PHE A 60 2.42 4.26 -7.41
C PHE A 60 2.47 5.01 -8.75
N PRO A 61 2.61 4.30 -9.88
CA PRO A 61 2.64 4.93 -11.19
C PRO A 61 1.27 5.51 -11.54
N SER A 62 1.27 6.72 -12.08
CA SER A 62 0.09 7.57 -12.21
C SER A 62 -0.98 7.02 -13.17
N ASN A 63 -0.67 6.15 -14.11
CA ASN A 63 -1.65 5.62 -15.06
C ASN A 63 -1.14 4.37 -15.78
N LEU A 64 -1.91 3.30 -15.73
CA LEU A 64 -1.69 2.09 -16.52
C LEU A 64 -2.63 2.12 -17.73
N GLU A 65 -2.07 2.37 -18.91
CA GLU A 65 -2.82 2.20 -20.16
C GLU A 65 -2.77 0.75 -20.62
N VAL A 66 -3.92 0.11 -20.61
CA VAL A 66 -4.13 -1.25 -21.10
C VAL A 66 -4.81 -1.19 -22.46
N GLN A 67 -4.19 -1.85 -23.46
CA GLN A 67 -4.74 -1.98 -24.80
C GLN A 67 -5.30 -3.40 -24.99
N GLY A 68 -6.37 -3.54 -25.79
CA GLY A 68 -6.97 -4.83 -26.11
C GLY A 68 -8.48 -4.83 -25.93
N PRO A 69 -9.09 -6.02 -25.76
CA PRO A 69 -10.52 -6.15 -25.50
C PRO A 69 -11.01 -5.30 -24.33
N VAL A 70 -12.31 -4.96 -24.35
CA VAL A 70 -12.92 -4.06 -23.36
C VAL A 70 -12.76 -4.57 -21.92
N GLU A 71 -12.70 -5.86 -21.72
CA GLU A 71 -12.50 -6.51 -20.43
C GLU A 71 -11.11 -6.18 -19.85
N PHE A 72 -10.08 -6.09 -20.70
CA PHE A 72 -8.73 -5.70 -20.28
C PHE A 72 -8.63 -4.21 -19.97
N GLN A 73 -9.36 -3.37 -20.71
CA GLN A 73 -9.43 -1.94 -20.41
C GLN A 73 -10.11 -1.69 -19.06
N GLN A 74 -11.22 -2.40 -18.77
CA GLN A 74 -11.88 -2.35 -17.46
C GLN A 74 -10.98 -2.84 -16.33
N LEU A 75 -10.20 -3.91 -16.55
CA LEU A 75 -9.23 -4.39 -15.58
C LEU A 75 -8.14 -3.36 -15.32
N GLY A 76 -7.63 -2.70 -16.35
CA GLY A 76 -6.65 -1.61 -16.21
C GLY A 76 -7.20 -0.43 -15.42
N GLN A 77 -8.46 -0.05 -15.66
CA GLN A 77 -9.13 1.00 -14.92
C GLN A 77 -9.32 0.64 -13.45
N ALA A 78 -9.84 -0.54 -13.14
CA ALA A 78 -9.98 -1.02 -11.77
C ALA A 78 -8.64 -1.10 -11.03
N PHE A 79 -7.57 -1.47 -11.73
CA PHE A 79 -6.22 -1.47 -11.19
C PHE A 79 -5.72 -0.05 -10.87
N ASN A 80 -5.99 0.93 -11.75
CA ASN A 80 -5.64 2.32 -11.50
C ASN A 80 -6.38 2.89 -10.29
N GLU A 81 -7.68 2.61 -10.15
CA GLU A 81 -8.49 3.00 -9.00
C GLU A 81 -7.91 2.40 -7.71
N MET A 82 -7.63 1.11 -7.70
CA MET A 82 -7.01 0.43 -6.55
C MET A 82 -5.63 1.03 -6.21
N SER A 83 -4.79 1.32 -7.21
CA SER A 83 -3.47 1.93 -7.01
C SER A 83 -3.57 3.32 -6.40
N HIS A 84 -4.52 4.13 -6.87
CA HIS A 84 -4.80 5.46 -6.32
C HIS A 84 -5.29 5.40 -4.86
N ASP A 85 -6.22 4.48 -4.55
CA ASP A 85 -6.74 4.32 -3.19
C ASP A 85 -5.66 3.83 -2.22
N LEU A 86 -4.79 2.93 -2.68
CA LEU A 86 -3.62 2.49 -1.92
C LEU A 86 -2.66 3.65 -1.66
N GLN A 87 -2.35 4.45 -2.67
CA GLN A 87 -1.50 5.64 -2.50
C GLN A 87 -2.09 6.58 -1.46
N ALA A 88 -3.37 6.95 -1.57
CA ALA A 88 -4.04 7.82 -0.62
C ALA A 88 -4.01 7.25 0.81
N THR A 89 -4.15 5.93 0.95
CA THR A 89 -4.06 5.25 2.24
C THR A 89 -2.65 5.32 2.83
N PHE A 90 -1.61 5.11 2.00
CA PHE A 90 -0.22 5.23 2.45
C PHE A 90 0.13 6.66 2.84
N ASP A 91 -0.28 7.65 2.04
CA ASP A 91 -0.04 9.08 2.34
C ASP A 91 -0.71 9.48 3.67
N SER A 92 -1.94 9.01 3.91
CA SER A 92 -2.65 9.22 5.17
C SER A 92 -1.97 8.53 6.36
N LEU A 93 -1.45 7.31 6.15
CA LEU A 93 -0.72 6.59 7.18
C LEU A 93 0.60 7.29 7.53
N GLU A 94 1.35 7.75 6.53
CA GLU A 94 2.61 8.49 6.74
C GLU A 94 2.38 9.79 7.51
N GLU A 95 1.33 10.54 7.14
CA GLU A 95 0.96 11.76 7.88
C GLU A 95 0.55 11.44 9.31
N SER A 96 -0.25 10.39 9.54
CA SER A 96 -0.62 9.96 10.89
C SER A 96 0.59 9.56 11.74
N GLU A 97 1.56 8.83 11.17
CA GLU A 97 2.81 8.48 11.88
C GLU A 97 3.69 9.71 12.14
N ARG A 98 3.72 10.68 11.21
CA ARG A 98 4.41 11.96 11.41
C ARG A 98 3.80 12.77 12.54
N GLU A 99 2.46 12.91 12.56
CA GLU A 99 1.73 13.59 13.64
C GLU A 99 1.99 12.94 15.00
N LYS A 100 1.98 11.60 15.05
CA LYS A 100 2.31 10.82 16.24
C LYS A 100 3.72 11.10 16.74
N GLY A 101 4.69 11.16 15.82
CA GLY A 101 6.08 11.50 16.14
C GLY A 101 6.21 12.89 16.74
N LEU A 102 5.56 13.90 16.16
CA LEU A 102 5.54 15.27 16.67
C LEU A 102 4.89 15.34 18.06
N MET A 103 3.78 14.66 18.26
CA MET A 103 3.10 14.61 19.55
C MET A 103 3.99 13.99 20.64
N ILE A 104 4.69 12.88 20.35
CA ILE A 104 5.63 12.25 21.29
C ILE A 104 6.78 13.21 21.64
N ALA A 105 7.33 13.92 20.64
CA ALA A 105 8.39 14.89 20.86
C ALA A 105 7.93 16.06 21.77
N GLN A 106 6.75 16.61 21.48
CA GLN A 106 6.15 17.67 22.30
C GLN A 106 5.89 17.20 23.74
N LEU A 107 5.30 16.01 23.90
CA LEU A 107 5.02 15.43 25.22
C LEU A 107 6.30 15.19 26.02
N SER A 108 7.37 14.72 25.36
CA SER A 108 8.67 14.51 25.98
C SER A 108 9.25 15.83 26.50
N HIS A 109 9.10 16.93 25.77
CA HIS A 109 9.49 18.26 26.19
C HIS A 109 8.67 18.75 27.38
N ASP A 110 7.34 18.57 27.33
CA ASP A 110 6.41 19.05 28.35
C ASP A 110 6.50 18.27 29.66
N ILE A 111 6.94 17.00 29.61
CA ILE A 111 7.29 16.18 30.78
C ILE A 111 8.66 16.59 31.36
N LYS A 112 9.65 16.86 30.51
CA LYS A 112 11.01 17.18 30.96
C LYS A 112 11.03 18.46 31.80
N THR A 113 10.26 19.47 31.42
CA THR A 113 10.24 20.78 32.10
C THR A 113 9.85 20.68 33.60
N PRO A 114 8.70 20.07 33.97
CA PRO A 114 8.34 19.92 35.39
C PRO A 114 9.29 18.98 36.13
N ILE A 115 9.82 17.93 35.51
CA ILE A 115 10.81 17.04 36.14
C ILE A 115 12.07 17.80 36.49
N THR A 116 12.62 18.60 35.58
CA THR A 116 13.82 19.43 35.83
C THR A 116 13.57 20.44 36.93
N SER A 117 12.38 21.07 36.99
CA SER A 117 12.00 21.99 38.05
C SER A 117 11.90 21.30 39.42
N ILE A 118 11.33 20.10 39.49
CA ILE A 118 11.25 19.29 40.71
C ILE A 118 12.67 18.95 41.18
N GLN A 119 13.52 18.46 40.28
CA GLN A 119 14.89 18.05 40.57
C GLN A 119 15.70 19.24 41.12
N ALA A 120 15.70 20.39 40.44
CA ALA A 120 16.41 21.57 40.88
C ALA A 120 15.93 22.08 42.28
N THR A 121 14.61 21.98 42.52
CA THR A 121 14.06 22.36 43.83
C THR A 121 14.53 21.40 44.94
N VAL A 122 14.49 20.08 44.69
CA VAL A 122 14.98 19.06 45.62
C VAL A 122 16.47 19.25 45.94
N GLU A 123 17.29 19.42 44.88
CA GLU A 123 18.72 19.67 45.01
C GLU A 123 18.99 20.94 45.86
N GLY A 124 18.26 22.04 45.58
CA GLY A 124 18.38 23.29 46.34
C GLY A 124 18.03 23.15 47.83
N ILE A 125 17.08 22.27 48.17
CA ILE A 125 16.76 21.96 49.58
C ILE A 125 17.86 21.11 50.20
N LEU A 126 18.34 20.06 49.52
CA LEU A 126 19.37 19.16 50.02
C LEU A 126 20.72 19.86 50.23
N ASP A 127 21.09 20.77 49.33
CA ASP A 127 22.35 21.54 49.39
C ASP A 127 22.25 22.71 50.38
N GLY A 128 21.11 22.91 51.03
CA GLY A 128 20.91 23.99 52.01
C GLY A 128 20.86 25.39 51.40
N VAL A 129 20.72 25.50 50.07
CA VAL A 129 20.54 26.77 49.35
C VAL A 129 19.19 27.38 49.68
N ILE A 130 18.16 26.55 49.82
CA ILE A 130 16.81 26.90 50.24
C ILE A 130 16.75 26.80 51.76
N LYS A 131 16.51 27.93 52.42
CA LYS A 131 16.48 28.02 53.90
C LYS A 131 15.21 27.33 54.44
N GLU A 132 15.31 26.82 55.67
CA GLU A 132 14.18 26.11 56.33
C GLU A 132 12.86 26.90 56.32
N GLY A 133 12.87 28.22 56.51
CA GLY A 133 11.68 29.07 56.47
C GLY A 133 11.04 29.23 55.08
N GLU A 134 11.71 28.84 53.99
CA GLU A 134 11.24 28.95 52.62
C GLU A 134 10.84 27.58 52.02
N GLN A 135 11.19 26.48 52.71
CA GLN A 135 10.99 25.11 52.21
C GLN A 135 9.54 24.79 51.88
N ASP A 136 8.58 25.27 52.70
CA ASP A 136 7.14 25.04 52.46
C ASP A 136 6.68 25.60 51.11
N HIS A 137 7.19 26.75 50.70
CA HIS A 137 6.88 27.36 49.41
C HIS A 137 7.41 26.51 48.25
N TYR A 138 8.62 26.00 48.38
CA TYR A 138 9.26 25.16 47.35
C TYR A 138 8.65 23.75 47.29
N LEU A 139 8.28 23.17 48.43
CA LEU A 139 7.54 21.92 48.50
C LEU A 139 6.15 22.04 47.82
N ALA A 140 5.45 23.16 48.03
CA ALA A 140 4.21 23.44 47.33
C ALA A 140 4.44 23.58 45.81
N THR A 141 5.59 24.05 45.39
CA THR A 141 5.95 24.12 43.96
C THR A 141 6.17 22.71 43.36
N ILE A 142 6.86 21.82 44.09
CA ILE A 142 6.98 20.39 43.71
C ILE A 142 5.60 19.78 43.56
N GLY A 143 4.67 19.99 44.52
CA GLY A 143 3.29 19.49 44.44
C GLY A 143 2.57 19.92 43.16
N ARG A 144 2.65 21.23 42.84
CA ARG A 144 2.06 21.75 41.59
C ARG A 144 2.65 21.12 40.31
N GLN A 145 3.99 20.91 40.27
CA GLN A 145 4.64 20.28 39.13
C GLN A 145 4.24 18.81 39.00
N THR A 146 4.09 18.07 40.10
CA THR A 146 3.63 16.70 40.13
C THR A 146 2.19 16.60 39.65
N GLU A 147 1.30 17.51 40.05
CA GLU A 147 -0.08 17.56 39.58
C GLU A 147 -0.15 17.83 38.05
N ARG A 148 0.72 18.72 37.57
CA ARG A 148 0.85 18.96 36.12
C ARG A 148 1.29 17.71 35.37
N LEU A 149 2.26 16.94 35.87
CA LEU A 149 2.68 15.67 35.31
C LEU A 149 1.55 14.65 35.24
N ASN A 150 0.74 14.54 36.32
CA ASN A 150 -0.41 13.65 36.33
C ASN A 150 -1.41 14.01 35.23
N LYS A 151 -1.69 15.29 35.00
CA LYS A 151 -2.58 15.73 33.91
C LYS A 151 -2.03 15.36 32.54
N LEU A 152 -0.72 15.54 32.30
CA LEU A 152 -0.07 15.14 31.04
C LEU A 152 -0.15 13.63 30.80
N VAL A 153 -0.03 12.81 31.86
CA VAL A 153 -0.20 11.36 31.77
C VAL A 153 -1.65 10.97 31.47
N GLU A 154 -2.63 11.65 32.06
CA GLU A 154 -4.05 11.42 31.77
C GLU A 154 -4.40 11.78 30.31
N GLU A 155 -3.88 12.91 29.80
CA GLU A 155 -4.04 13.31 28.40
C GLU A 155 -3.42 12.28 27.46
N LEU A 156 -2.24 11.76 27.77
CA LEU A 156 -1.60 10.69 27.01
C LEU A 156 -2.43 9.42 26.97
N ASN A 157 -2.97 8.98 28.12
CA ASN A 157 -3.82 7.82 28.20
C ASN A 157 -5.10 8.00 27.37
N PHE A 158 -5.71 9.18 27.42
CA PHE A 158 -6.91 9.48 26.63
C PHE A 158 -6.61 9.40 25.11
N LEU A 159 -5.48 9.94 24.67
CA LEU A 159 -5.06 9.92 23.26
C LEU A 159 -4.76 8.49 22.78
N THR A 160 -4.04 7.70 23.59
CA THR A 160 -3.70 6.30 23.23
C THR A 160 -4.94 5.40 23.18
N LEU A 161 -5.90 5.57 24.09
CA LEU A 161 -7.15 4.82 24.09
C LEU A 161 -8.05 5.17 22.89
N ASN A 162 -8.11 6.43 22.48
CA ASN A 162 -8.87 6.86 21.33
C ASN A 162 -8.27 6.37 20.00
N THR A 163 -6.95 6.32 19.90
CA THR A 163 -6.27 5.77 18.72
C THR A 163 -6.48 4.26 18.59
N ALA A 164 -6.56 3.54 19.70
CA ALA A 164 -6.86 2.11 19.71
C ALA A 164 -8.34 1.78 19.42
N ARG A 165 -9.25 2.73 19.59
CA ARG A 165 -10.70 2.54 19.44
C ARG A 165 -11.23 2.88 18.05
N ASN A 166 -10.48 3.64 17.26
CA ASN A 166 -10.74 3.92 15.85
C ASN A 166 -9.51 3.49 15.02
N PRO A 167 -9.32 2.19 14.74
CA PRO A 167 -8.44 1.80 13.64
C PRO A 167 -9.12 2.23 12.34
N VAL A 168 -8.47 3.12 11.60
CA VAL A 168 -8.84 3.52 10.22
C VAL A 168 -8.76 2.30 9.31
#